data_8cd6faeb25e9d5d3a020a5d488926e1b
#
_entry.id   8cd6faeb25e9d5d3a020a5d488926e1b
#
_cell.length_a   1.000
_cell.length_b   1.000
_cell.length_c   1.000
_cell.angle_alpha   90.00
_cell.angle_beta   90.00
_cell.angle_gamma   90.00
#
_symmetry.space_group_name_H-M   'P 1'
#
loop_
_entity.id
_entity.type
_entity.pdbx_description
1 polymer ?
#
loop_
_entity_poly.entity_id
_entity_poly.type
_entity_poly.pdbx_seq_one_letter_code
_entity_poly.pdbx_strand_id
1 'polypeptide(L)'
;MNYSEQNYLQVINVLLSHCSRERMKMYELEIEAAIDNLGEVLAFVDEKLEEAGCLPKVQIQIDIAVEEIFVNIAHYAYVPDTGQVKIGLEITRDDNMIITFIDRGKAYDPLKKADPDLTLSADERPIGGLGIYMVKKSMDDMRYYRSDSRNILVLTKKIK
;
A
#
# COMPACT_ATOMS: atom_id res chain seq x y z
N MET A 1 -6.98 -19.55 -15.78
CA MET A 1 -6.00 -18.80 -14.95
C MET A 1 -5.04 -18.11 -15.89
N ASN A 2 -5.09 -16.78 -15.96
CA ASN A 2 -4.34 -15.99 -16.95
C ASN A 2 -2.88 -15.89 -16.53
N TYR A 3 -1.96 -15.82 -17.51
CA TYR A 3 -0.51 -15.67 -17.30
C TYR A 3 -0.14 -14.50 -16.36
N SER A 4 -0.99 -13.48 -16.29
CA SER A 4 -0.85 -12.31 -15.41
C SER A 4 -1.13 -12.59 -13.94
N GLU A 5 -2.04 -13.52 -13.64
CA GLU A 5 -2.34 -13.95 -12.26
C GLU A 5 -1.23 -14.84 -11.69
N GLN A 6 -0.56 -15.62 -12.55
CA GLN A 6 0.57 -16.44 -12.13
C GLN A 6 1.78 -15.61 -11.70
N ASN A 7 2.06 -14.50 -12.41
CA ASN A 7 3.17 -13.61 -12.05
C ASN A 7 2.89 -12.82 -10.75
N TYR A 8 1.64 -12.40 -10.52
CA TYR A 8 1.22 -11.77 -9.26
C TYR A 8 1.39 -12.73 -8.07
N LEU A 9 0.87 -13.95 -8.23
CA LEU A 9 1.04 -15.02 -7.24
C LEU A 9 2.52 -15.40 -7.05
N GLN A 10 3.35 -15.25 -8.08
CA GLN A 10 4.78 -15.53 -7.99
C GLN A 10 5.54 -14.46 -7.22
N VAL A 11 5.21 -13.17 -7.40
CA VAL A 11 5.78 -12.06 -6.60
C VAL A 11 5.34 -12.19 -5.14
N ILE A 12 4.06 -12.44 -4.89
CA ILE A 12 3.53 -12.72 -3.55
C ILE A 12 4.16 -14.00 -2.98
N ASN A 13 4.30 -15.06 -3.78
CA ASN A 13 4.92 -16.32 -3.35
C ASN A 13 6.41 -16.18 -3.02
N VAL A 14 7.15 -15.31 -3.69
CA VAL A 14 8.55 -15.00 -3.34
C VAL A 14 8.63 -14.22 -2.04
N LEU A 15 7.69 -13.32 -1.79
CA LEU A 15 7.57 -12.60 -0.51
C LEU A 15 7.19 -13.53 0.64
N LEU A 16 6.39 -14.59 0.34
CA LEU A 16 5.85 -15.55 1.29
C LEU A 16 6.69 -16.84 1.41
N SER A 17 7.77 -16.99 0.66
CA SER A 17 8.59 -18.22 0.67
C SER A 17 9.26 -18.53 2.02
N HIS A 18 9.15 -17.64 2.99
CA HIS A 18 9.62 -17.80 4.36
C HIS A 18 8.49 -18.02 5.39
N CYS A 19 7.23 -18.05 4.96
CA CYS A 19 6.09 -18.26 5.86
C CYS A 19 5.28 -19.49 5.43
N SER A 20 5.03 -20.42 6.34
CA SER A 20 4.28 -21.66 6.08
C SER A 20 2.88 -21.37 5.51
N ARG A 21 2.60 -21.93 4.34
CA ARG A 21 1.45 -21.69 3.44
C ARG A 21 0.06 -22.03 3.98
N GLU A 22 -0.12 -22.32 5.25
CA GLU A 22 -1.42 -22.76 5.77
C GLU A 22 -2.18 -21.60 6.45
N ARG A 23 -3.35 -21.26 5.88
CA ARG A 23 -4.38 -20.33 6.36
C ARG A 23 -3.96 -18.86 6.52
N MET A 24 -3.59 -18.23 5.41
CA MET A 24 -3.63 -16.78 5.28
C MET A 24 -5.02 -16.36 4.79
N LYS A 25 -5.61 -15.36 5.43
CA LYS A 25 -6.82 -14.73 4.92
C LYS A 25 -6.38 -13.66 3.93
N MET A 26 -6.84 -13.76 2.69
CA MET A 26 -6.55 -12.78 1.65
C MET A 26 -7.85 -12.11 1.23
N TYR A 27 -7.83 -10.79 1.14
CA TYR A 27 -8.96 -9.97 0.72
C TYR A 27 -8.49 -9.04 -0.38
N GLU A 28 -9.36 -8.70 -1.32
CA GLU A 28 -9.04 -7.83 -2.44
C GLU A 28 -10.18 -6.85 -2.70
N LEU A 29 -9.82 -5.62 -3.01
CA LEU A 29 -10.69 -4.55 -3.50
C LEU A 29 -10.11 -4.01 -4.79
N GLU A 30 -10.90 -3.93 -5.86
CA GLU A 30 -10.54 -3.23 -7.10
C GLU A 30 -11.48 -2.06 -7.28
N ILE A 31 -10.93 -0.84 -7.37
CA ILE A 31 -11.69 0.39 -7.35
C ILE A 31 -11.02 1.45 -8.23
N GLU A 32 -11.78 2.39 -8.76
CA GLU A 32 -11.23 3.52 -9.49
C GLU A 32 -10.35 4.38 -8.56
N ALA A 33 -9.17 4.74 -9.04
CA ALA A 33 -8.21 5.59 -8.32
C ALA A 33 -8.69 7.06 -8.36
N ALA A 34 -9.77 7.35 -7.64
CA ALA A 34 -10.37 8.66 -7.48
C ALA A 34 -10.49 9.02 -5.99
N ILE A 35 -10.27 10.29 -5.66
CA ILE A 35 -10.29 10.77 -4.26
C ILE A 35 -11.61 10.47 -3.56
N ASP A 36 -12.72 10.54 -4.31
CA ASP A 36 -14.07 10.27 -3.77
C ASP A 36 -14.21 8.83 -3.24
N ASN A 37 -13.36 7.91 -3.71
CA ASN A 37 -13.36 6.51 -3.30
C ASN A 37 -12.47 6.22 -2.06
N LEU A 38 -11.75 7.22 -1.53
CA LEU A 38 -10.88 7.04 -0.37
C LEU A 38 -11.63 6.47 0.85
N GLY A 39 -12.86 6.94 1.09
CA GLY A 39 -13.66 6.46 2.21
C GLY A 39 -14.00 4.96 2.11
N GLU A 40 -14.25 4.45 0.90
CA GLU A 40 -14.50 3.02 0.68
C GLU A 40 -13.23 2.19 0.90
N VAL A 41 -12.08 2.70 0.45
CA VAL A 41 -10.77 2.05 0.65
C VAL A 41 -10.45 1.93 2.15
N LEU A 42 -10.59 3.02 2.91
CA LEU A 42 -10.33 3.01 4.35
C LEU A 42 -11.30 2.07 5.08
N ALA A 43 -12.61 2.11 4.76
CA ALA A 43 -13.59 1.22 5.35
C ALA A 43 -13.29 -0.27 5.10
N PHE A 44 -12.81 -0.61 3.88
CA PHE A 44 -12.38 -1.97 3.54
C PHE A 44 -11.18 -2.43 4.39
N VAL A 45 -10.19 -1.55 4.58
CA VAL A 45 -8.99 -1.85 5.38
C VAL A 45 -9.35 -1.98 6.86
N ASP A 46 -10.11 -1.02 7.39
CA ASP A 46 -10.54 -0.96 8.80
C ASP A 46 -11.31 -2.22 9.21
N GLU A 47 -12.28 -2.64 8.39
CA GLU A 47 -13.05 -3.85 8.66
C GLU A 47 -12.13 -5.07 8.88
N LYS A 48 -11.09 -5.21 8.06
CA LYS A 48 -10.17 -6.35 8.16
C LYS A 48 -9.18 -6.23 9.31
N LEU A 49 -8.78 -5.01 9.66
CA LEU A 49 -7.96 -4.73 10.84
C LEU A 49 -8.73 -5.02 12.13
N GLU A 50 -10.00 -4.62 12.20
CA GLU A 50 -10.89 -4.91 13.35
C GLU A 50 -11.12 -6.42 13.50
N GLU A 51 -11.44 -7.13 12.41
CA GLU A 51 -11.59 -8.59 12.40
C GLU A 51 -10.32 -9.30 12.89
N ALA A 52 -9.15 -8.74 12.60
CA ALA A 52 -7.86 -9.27 13.03
C ALA A 52 -7.50 -8.90 14.47
N GLY A 53 -8.22 -7.99 15.11
CA GLY A 53 -7.94 -7.48 16.44
C GLY A 53 -6.71 -6.58 16.48
N CYS A 54 -6.55 -5.72 15.47
CA CYS A 54 -5.48 -4.74 15.40
C CYS A 54 -5.53 -3.77 16.58
N LEU A 55 -4.36 -3.39 17.09
CA LEU A 55 -4.27 -2.37 18.13
C LEU A 55 -4.67 -0.99 17.56
N PRO A 56 -5.52 -0.20 18.25
CA PRO A 56 -6.01 1.09 17.74
C PRO A 56 -4.91 2.05 17.29
N LYS A 57 -3.80 2.11 18.02
CA LYS A 57 -2.65 2.94 17.64
C LYS A 57 -2.02 2.50 16.32
N VAL A 58 -1.98 1.19 16.06
CA VAL A 58 -1.42 0.63 14.83
C VAL A 58 -2.38 0.83 13.67
N GLN A 59 -3.69 0.70 13.90
CA GLN A 59 -4.71 0.99 12.90
C GLN A 59 -4.57 2.41 12.37
N ILE A 60 -4.49 3.43 13.22
CA ILE A 60 -4.27 4.82 12.80
C ILE A 60 -3.01 4.97 11.94
N GLN A 61 -1.94 4.26 12.24
CA GLN A 61 -0.71 4.29 11.42
C GLN A 61 -0.93 3.68 10.03
N ILE A 62 -1.71 2.60 9.95
CA ILE A 62 -2.06 1.94 8.70
C ILE A 62 -2.99 2.84 7.88
N ASP A 63 -4.01 3.45 8.49
CA ASP A 63 -4.96 4.35 7.81
C ASP A 63 -4.25 5.52 7.16
N ILE A 64 -3.35 6.19 7.89
CA ILE A 64 -2.53 7.27 7.34
C ILE A 64 -1.69 6.77 6.15
N ALA A 65 -1.08 5.58 6.25
CA ALA A 65 -0.28 5.04 5.17
C ALA A 65 -1.13 4.68 3.94
N VAL A 66 -2.30 4.08 4.14
CA VAL A 66 -3.25 3.73 3.06
C VAL A 66 -3.75 4.99 2.37
N GLU A 67 -4.17 6.00 3.13
CA GLU A 67 -4.60 7.31 2.61
C GLU A 67 -3.51 7.93 1.74
N GLU A 68 -2.29 8.06 2.24
CA GLU A 68 -1.18 8.68 1.51
C GLU A 68 -0.85 7.96 0.20
N ILE A 69 -0.84 6.63 0.22
CA ILE A 69 -0.56 5.85 -1.00
C ILE A 69 -1.71 5.96 -1.99
N PHE A 70 -2.96 5.78 -1.54
CA PHE A 70 -4.13 5.85 -2.41
C PHE A 70 -4.29 7.24 -3.04
N VAL A 71 -4.15 8.32 -2.26
CA VAL A 71 -4.21 9.71 -2.74
C VAL A 71 -3.11 9.99 -3.76
N ASN A 72 -1.90 9.48 -3.55
CA ASN A 72 -0.82 9.62 -4.53
C ASN A 72 -1.14 8.88 -5.84
N ILE A 73 -1.72 7.68 -5.80
CA ILE A 73 -2.14 6.97 -7.01
C ILE A 73 -3.25 7.74 -7.72
N ALA A 74 -4.28 8.19 -6.99
CA ALA A 74 -5.41 8.95 -7.55
C ALA A 74 -4.97 10.25 -8.23
N HIS A 75 -4.02 10.98 -7.64
CA HIS A 75 -3.57 12.26 -8.19
C HIS A 75 -2.57 12.14 -9.34
N TYR A 76 -1.74 11.10 -9.36
CA TYR A 76 -0.54 11.13 -10.21
C TYR A 76 -0.40 9.95 -11.16
N ALA A 77 -0.99 8.78 -10.85
CA ALA A 77 -0.70 7.58 -11.61
C ALA A 77 -1.25 7.65 -13.05
N TYR A 78 -2.42 8.22 -13.22
CA TYR A 78 -3.17 8.14 -14.49
C TYR A 78 -3.33 9.47 -15.24
N VAL A 79 -2.92 10.59 -14.66
CA VAL A 79 -3.13 11.94 -15.25
C VAL A 79 -2.67 12.04 -16.71
N PRO A 80 -3.52 12.54 -17.65
CA PRO A 80 -4.80 13.23 -17.41
C PRO A 80 -6.03 12.31 -17.31
N ASP A 81 -5.85 11.00 -17.50
CA ASP A 81 -6.93 9.99 -17.49
C ASP A 81 -7.22 9.51 -16.06
N THR A 82 -8.15 8.57 -15.93
CA THR A 82 -8.44 7.80 -14.73
C THR A 82 -8.05 6.34 -14.91
N GLY A 83 -7.94 5.57 -13.84
CA GLY A 83 -7.62 4.15 -13.90
C GLY A 83 -7.98 3.42 -12.61
N GLN A 84 -7.76 2.11 -12.62
CA GLN A 84 -8.08 1.24 -11.51
C GLN A 84 -6.86 1.02 -10.62
N VAL A 85 -7.10 0.89 -9.33
CA VAL A 85 -6.15 0.36 -8.36
C VAL A 85 -6.74 -0.88 -7.69
N LYS A 86 -5.93 -1.92 -7.59
CA LYS A 86 -6.25 -3.13 -6.84
C LYS A 86 -5.52 -3.07 -5.50
N ILE A 87 -6.26 -3.27 -4.42
CA ILE A 87 -5.75 -3.28 -3.06
C ILE A 87 -5.92 -4.69 -2.51
N GLY A 88 -4.82 -5.33 -2.18
CA GLY A 88 -4.79 -6.64 -1.54
C GLY A 88 -4.45 -6.51 -0.07
N LEU A 89 -5.15 -7.25 0.79
CA LEU A 89 -4.86 -7.35 2.21
C LEU A 89 -4.61 -8.80 2.58
N GLU A 90 -3.54 -9.04 3.30
CA GLU A 90 -3.17 -10.36 3.78
C GLU A 90 -2.79 -10.30 5.25
N ILE A 91 -3.34 -11.20 6.05
CA ILE A 91 -3.02 -11.30 7.48
C ILE A 91 -2.27 -12.60 7.70
N THR A 92 -1.04 -12.48 8.16
CA THR A 92 -0.17 -13.63 8.43
C THR A 92 -0.42 -14.21 9.83
N ARG A 93 0.07 -15.44 10.09
CA ARG A 93 -0.01 -16.08 11.40
C ARG A 93 0.77 -15.32 12.49
N ASP A 94 1.80 -14.59 12.09
CA ASP A 94 2.64 -13.83 13.00
C ASP A 94 2.08 -12.40 13.24
N ASP A 95 0.77 -12.22 13.01
CA ASP A 95 0.07 -10.95 13.18
C ASP A 95 0.67 -9.79 12.37
N ASN A 96 1.14 -10.06 11.14
CA ASN A 96 1.47 -9.01 10.21
C ASN A 96 0.31 -8.78 9.24
N MET A 97 -0.03 -7.52 9.00
CA MET A 97 -0.83 -7.08 7.88
C MET A 97 0.11 -6.75 6.71
N ILE A 98 -0.14 -7.36 5.56
CA ILE A 98 0.53 -7.05 4.30
C ILE A 98 -0.51 -6.36 3.42
N ILE A 99 -0.22 -5.15 2.98
CA ILE A 99 -1.08 -4.35 2.12
C ILE A 99 -0.38 -4.18 0.78
N THR A 100 -1.03 -4.56 -0.31
CA THR A 100 -0.48 -4.46 -1.66
C THR A 100 -1.33 -3.53 -2.50
N PHE A 101 -0.73 -2.48 -3.06
CA PHE A 101 -1.35 -1.60 -4.05
C PHE A 101 -0.82 -1.97 -5.42
N ILE A 102 -1.72 -2.18 -6.40
CA ILE A 102 -1.36 -2.49 -7.78
C ILE A 102 -2.10 -1.53 -8.69
N ASP A 103 -1.36 -0.75 -9.46
CA ASP A 103 -1.90 0.14 -10.48
C ASP A 103 -1.15 -0.03 -11.81
N ARG A 104 -1.75 0.45 -12.91
CA ARG A 104 -1.17 0.46 -14.26
C ARG A 104 -0.78 1.85 -14.74
N GLY A 105 -0.66 2.78 -13.81
CA GLY A 105 -0.29 4.15 -14.11
C GLY A 105 1.18 4.33 -14.49
N LYS A 106 1.59 5.56 -14.51
CA LYS A 106 3.00 5.94 -14.76
C LYS A 106 3.92 5.23 -13.78
N ALA A 107 5.10 4.81 -14.24
CA ALA A 107 6.09 4.19 -13.37
C ALA A 107 6.53 5.19 -12.30
N TYR A 108 6.32 4.85 -11.03
CA TYR A 108 6.71 5.68 -9.91
C TYR A 108 7.14 4.82 -8.73
N ASP A 109 8.41 4.94 -8.35
CA ASP A 109 8.98 4.26 -7.20
C ASP A 109 9.07 5.24 -6.01
N PRO A 110 8.16 5.14 -5.04
CA PRO A 110 8.16 6.05 -3.89
C PRO A 110 9.38 5.88 -2.99
N LEU A 111 10.09 4.75 -3.07
CA LEU A 111 11.28 4.49 -2.25
C LEU A 111 12.50 5.28 -2.72
N LYS A 112 12.54 5.68 -4.01
CA LYS A 112 13.61 6.51 -4.58
C LYS A 112 13.52 7.98 -4.20
N LYS A 113 12.38 8.41 -3.64
CA LYS A 113 12.23 9.79 -3.18
C LYS A 113 13.13 10.01 -1.95
N ALA A 114 14.00 11.03 -2.03
CA ALA A 114 14.82 11.44 -0.89
C ALA A 114 13.95 11.85 0.29
N ASP A 115 14.37 11.50 1.49
CA ASP A 115 13.68 11.93 2.69
C ASP A 115 13.73 13.47 2.80
N PRO A 116 12.64 14.12 3.26
CA PRO A 116 12.59 15.56 3.39
C PRO A 116 13.58 16.06 4.45
N ASP A 117 14.17 17.22 4.22
CA ASP A 117 14.96 17.90 5.24
C ASP A 117 14.03 18.46 6.32
N LEU A 118 14.02 17.80 7.48
CA LEU A 118 13.19 18.17 8.63
C LEU A 118 13.74 19.38 9.41
N THR A 119 14.95 19.86 9.09
CA THR A 119 15.57 21.03 9.74
C THR A 119 15.03 22.34 9.15
N LEU A 120 14.46 22.31 7.94
CA LEU A 120 13.86 23.46 7.29
C LEU A 120 12.50 23.80 7.92
N SER A 121 12.16 25.08 7.96
CA SER A 121 10.84 25.56 8.35
C SER A 121 9.77 25.08 7.37
N ALA A 122 8.48 25.11 7.74
CA ALA A 122 7.38 24.68 6.89
C ALA A 122 7.34 25.44 5.55
N ASP A 123 7.69 26.73 5.57
CA ASP A 123 7.67 27.62 4.40
C ASP A 123 8.86 27.36 3.44
N GLU A 124 9.94 26.78 3.94
CA GLU A 124 11.15 26.47 3.17
C GLU A 124 11.16 25.06 2.59
N ARG A 125 10.23 24.19 3.03
CA ARG A 125 10.15 22.82 2.54
C ARG A 125 9.48 22.75 1.16
N PRO A 126 10.02 21.95 0.22
CA PRO A 126 9.33 21.66 -1.02
C PRO A 126 7.94 21.05 -0.74
N ILE A 127 6.93 21.50 -1.48
CA ILE A 127 5.58 20.92 -1.40
C ILE A 127 5.63 19.44 -1.83
N GLY A 128 5.14 18.55 -0.98
CA GLY A 128 5.06 17.10 -1.22
C GLY A 128 6.31 16.34 -0.78
N GLY A 129 6.10 15.10 -0.37
CA GLY A 129 7.14 14.16 0.06
C GLY A 129 7.10 13.83 1.55
N LEU A 130 6.40 14.63 2.35
CA LEU A 130 6.23 14.32 3.77
C LEU A 130 5.38 13.05 3.98
N GLY A 131 4.33 12.86 3.16
CA GLY A 131 3.45 11.70 3.26
C GLY A 131 4.19 10.38 3.04
N ILE A 132 4.93 10.23 1.93
CA ILE A 132 5.74 9.01 1.70
C ILE A 132 6.79 8.81 2.82
N TYR A 133 7.39 9.89 3.32
CA TYR A 133 8.31 9.80 4.45
C TYR A 133 7.60 9.27 5.70
N MET A 134 6.40 9.76 6.01
CA MET A 134 5.59 9.26 7.14
C MET A 134 5.22 7.79 6.97
N VAL A 135 4.85 7.35 5.75
CA VAL A 135 4.61 5.93 5.46
C VAL A 135 5.87 5.11 5.74
N LYS A 136 7.03 5.51 5.23
CA LYS A 136 8.32 4.83 5.47
C LYS A 136 8.64 4.72 6.97
N LYS A 137 8.26 5.71 7.79
CA LYS A 137 8.54 5.72 9.24
C LYS A 137 7.51 4.95 10.07
N SER A 138 6.27 4.84 9.60
CA SER A 138 5.20 4.18 10.34
C SER A 138 5.06 2.69 10.00
N MET A 139 5.43 2.27 8.79
CA MET A 139 5.42 0.87 8.38
C MET A 139 6.71 0.16 8.80
N ASP A 140 6.62 -1.16 9.01
CA ASP A 140 7.78 -1.99 9.40
C ASP A 140 8.61 -2.37 8.17
N ASP A 141 7.97 -2.53 6.99
CA ASP A 141 8.64 -2.74 5.71
C ASP A 141 7.84 -2.10 4.57
N MET A 142 8.55 -1.67 3.53
CA MET A 142 7.96 -1.10 2.34
C MET A 142 8.79 -1.50 1.12
N ARG A 143 8.15 -2.13 0.12
CA ARG A 143 8.82 -2.61 -1.10
C ARG A 143 8.07 -2.18 -2.34
N TYR A 144 8.80 -1.86 -3.39
CA TYR A 144 8.25 -1.51 -4.69
C TYR A 144 8.79 -2.42 -5.78
N TYR A 145 7.90 -2.82 -6.68
CA TYR A 145 8.22 -3.60 -7.87
C TYR A 145 7.54 -3.00 -9.09
N ARG A 146 8.18 -3.14 -10.26
CA ARG A 146 7.55 -2.85 -11.55
C ARG A 146 7.58 -4.12 -12.39
N SER A 147 6.41 -4.63 -12.76
CA SER A 147 6.25 -5.84 -13.59
C SER A 147 5.04 -5.70 -14.50
N ASP A 148 5.19 -6.08 -15.77
CA ASP A 148 4.11 -6.07 -16.78
C ASP A 148 3.34 -4.73 -16.83
N SER A 149 4.06 -3.63 -16.84
CA SER A 149 3.52 -2.26 -16.79
C SER A 149 2.68 -1.94 -15.56
N ARG A 150 2.81 -2.71 -14.46
CA ARG A 150 2.16 -2.46 -13.19
C ARG A 150 3.13 -1.94 -12.14
N ASN A 151 2.72 -0.93 -11.40
CA ASN A 151 3.34 -0.59 -10.13
C ASN A 151 2.78 -1.54 -9.07
N ILE A 152 3.64 -2.11 -8.25
CA ILE A 152 3.27 -2.99 -7.14
C ILE A 152 3.99 -2.46 -5.91
N LEU A 153 3.24 -1.86 -5.00
CA LEU A 153 3.75 -1.36 -3.72
C LEU A 153 3.23 -2.24 -2.60
N VAL A 154 4.15 -2.75 -1.78
CA VAL A 154 3.84 -3.63 -0.65
C VAL A 154 4.25 -2.96 0.64
N LEU A 155 3.32 -2.84 1.56
CA LEU A 155 3.51 -2.35 2.93
C LEU A 155 3.34 -3.51 3.89
N THR A 156 4.16 -3.57 4.93
CA THR A 156 4.03 -4.57 6.00
C THR A 156 4.00 -3.87 7.35
N LYS A 157 3.05 -4.29 8.20
CA LYS A 157 2.92 -3.78 9.57
C LYS A 157 2.50 -4.89 10.53
N LYS A 158 3.21 -5.00 11.65
CA LYS A 158 2.77 -5.84 12.76
C LYS A 158 1.58 -5.19 13.46
N ILE A 159 0.47 -5.95 13.62
CA ILE A 159 -0.80 -5.41 14.09
C ILE A 159 -1.10 -5.72 15.55
N LYS A 160 -0.30 -6.62 16.17
CA LYS A 160 -0.36 -6.96 17.60
C LYS A 160 1.01 -7.05 18.24
#